data_920f13b408fe0569b144aac0812b9927
#
_entry.id   920f13b408fe0569b144aac0812b9927
#
_cell.length_a   1.000
_cell.length_b   1.000
_cell.length_c   1.000
_cell.angle_alpha   90.00
_cell.angle_beta   90.00
_cell.angle_gamma   90.00
#
_symmetry.space_group_name_H-M   'P 1'
#
loop_
_entity.id
_entity.type
_entity.pdbx_description
1 polymer ?
#
loop_
_entity_poly.entity_id
_entity_poly.type
_entity_poly.pdbx_seq_one_letter_code
_entity_poly.pdbx_strand_id
1 'polypeptide(L)'
;GLFRVTDPPTPTRGYPRTHVMTICDASGSVDCLYRPALPNAEWLLPSMGENVFALLYRAENRFGLPYWRVERLIPPRVQTTMQGILRERCPKPEWISALGYMIDRSIHSETVVGFLQSIFNQREIMEPFLRFGASSYVHHCEPGGLLAHSVKAAVLLAQIADEATSPLERDCCIVGMLLHDIGKIAPVFSRTELLRSKDHPFLIDMIMSYPLEILRMVDQPTWEIMHYVFGVIAGNYDDSRIPLTKFIRTVDQYHAAEDARTRVCNDRRSGTGCVTSSTGQVYFPT
;
A
#
# COMPACT_ATOMS: atom_id res chain seq x y z
N GLY A 1 -17.71 7.51 -11.65
CA GLY A 1 -17.22 6.21 -11.15
C GLY A 1 -15.76 6.22 -10.86
N LEU A 2 -15.28 5.19 -10.17
CA LEU A 2 -13.88 4.91 -9.98
C LEU A 2 -13.40 4.02 -11.12
N PHE A 3 -12.31 4.39 -11.75
CA PHE A 3 -11.72 3.69 -12.88
C PHE A 3 -10.21 3.57 -12.73
N ARG A 4 -9.64 2.58 -13.40
CA ARG A 4 -8.21 2.43 -13.58
C ARG A 4 -7.82 2.83 -15.00
N VAL A 5 -6.74 3.59 -15.16
CA VAL A 5 -6.19 3.94 -16.47
C VAL A 5 -5.42 2.74 -17.02
N THR A 6 -5.89 2.18 -18.13
CA THR A 6 -5.23 1.03 -18.79
C THR A 6 -4.34 1.48 -19.93
N ASP A 7 -4.73 2.54 -20.63
CA ASP A 7 -3.88 3.21 -21.61
C ASP A 7 -3.76 4.69 -21.24
N PRO A 8 -2.52 5.21 -21.15
CA PRO A 8 -2.29 6.59 -20.71
C PRO A 8 -2.81 7.59 -21.74
N PRO A 9 -3.18 8.81 -21.32
CA PRO A 9 -3.66 9.83 -22.23
C PRO A 9 -2.68 10.15 -23.34
N THR A 10 -3.11 9.99 -24.58
CA THR A 10 -2.33 10.34 -25.79
C THR A 10 -3.00 11.48 -26.54
N PRO A 11 -2.25 12.50 -27.03
CA PRO A 11 -2.82 13.60 -27.76
C PRO A 11 -3.57 13.15 -29.01
N THR A 12 -4.75 13.68 -29.23
CA THR A 12 -5.54 13.41 -30.43
C THR A 12 -5.00 14.19 -31.61
N ARG A 13 -4.81 13.52 -32.74
CA ARG A 13 -4.33 14.15 -33.99
C ARG A 13 -5.21 15.33 -34.40
N GLY A 14 -4.60 16.50 -34.54
CA GLY A 14 -5.31 17.74 -34.88
C GLY A 14 -5.98 18.48 -33.70
N TYR A 15 -5.95 17.90 -32.49
CA TYR A 15 -6.51 18.50 -31.27
C TYR A 15 -5.54 18.30 -30.10
N PRO A 16 -4.44 19.08 -30.04
CA PRO A 16 -3.35 18.83 -29.08
C PRO A 16 -3.76 18.93 -27.60
N ARG A 17 -4.89 19.59 -27.30
CA ARG A 17 -5.43 19.68 -25.95
C ARG A 17 -6.42 18.58 -25.58
N THR A 18 -6.73 17.70 -26.51
CA THR A 18 -7.65 16.58 -26.29
C THR A 18 -6.87 15.28 -26.35
N HIS A 19 -7.03 14.46 -25.33
CA HIS A 19 -6.34 13.19 -25.19
C HIS A 19 -7.35 12.06 -25.27
N VAL A 20 -6.94 10.97 -25.89
CA VAL A 20 -7.65 9.67 -25.80
C VAL A 20 -6.97 8.88 -24.69
N MET A 21 -7.74 8.27 -23.83
CA MET A 21 -7.27 7.33 -22.83
C MET A 21 -8.28 6.21 -22.67
N THR A 22 -7.82 5.03 -22.25
CA THR A 22 -8.67 3.90 -21.91
C THR A 22 -8.72 3.78 -20.38
N ILE A 23 -9.93 3.69 -19.85
CA ILE A 23 -10.17 3.45 -18.43
C ILE A 23 -11.05 2.23 -18.24
N CYS A 24 -10.86 1.51 -17.15
CA CYS A 24 -11.62 0.31 -16.83
C CYS A 24 -12.10 0.28 -15.39
N ASP A 25 -13.17 -0.44 -15.15
CA ASP A 25 -13.66 -0.86 -13.85
C ASP A 25 -14.05 -2.36 -13.88
N ALA A 26 -14.82 -2.81 -12.88
CA ALA A 26 -15.26 -4.20 -12.82
C ALA A 26 -16.25 -4.58 -13.95
N SER A 27 -16.89 -3.60 -14.59
CA SER A 27 -17.86 -3.82 -15.69
C SER A 27 -17.20 -3.91 -17.07
N GLY A 28 -15.95 -3.44 -17.21
CA GLY A 28 -15.21 -3.45 -18.46
C GLY A 28 -14.34 -2.22 -18.68
N SER A 29 -13.90 -2.02 -19.92
CA SER A 29 -13.06 -0.90 -20.34
C SER A 29 -13.78 -0.02 -21.35
N VAL A 30 -13.41 1.26 -21.36
CA VAL A 30 -13.96 2.25 -22.28
C VAL A 30 -12.90 3.26 -22.72
N ASP A 31 -12.87 3.54 -24.02
CA ASP A 31 -12.08 4.63 -24.57
C ASP A 31 -12.84 5.95 -24.37
N CYS A 32 -12.16 6.93 -23.85
CA CYS A 32 -12.76 8.22 -23.55
C CYS A 32 -11.85 9.38 -23.95
N LEU A 33 -12.47 10.50 -24.27
CA LEU A 33 -11.79 11.76 -24.53
C LEU A 33 -11.67 12.58 -23.25
N TYR A 34 -10.47 13.06 -22.96
CA TYR A 34 -10.19 13.93 -21.84
C TYR A 34 -9.53 15.23 -22.33
N ARG A 35 -9.98 16.35 -21.78
CA ARG A 35 -9.39 17.66 -22.00
C ARG A 35 -9.07 18.30 -20.66
N PRO A 36 -7.77 18.46 -20.30
CA PRO A 36 -7.38 19.15 -19.08
C PRO A 36 -7.96 20.55 -19.00
N ALA A 37 -8.41 20.96 -17.82
CA ALA A 37 -8.98 22.28 -17.59
C ALA A 37 -7.95 23.42 -17.81
N LEU A 38 -6.68 23.13 -17.50
CA LEU A 38 -5.59 24.09 -17.67
C LEU A 38 -4.79 23.80 -18.96
N PRO A 39 -4.46 24.82 -19.74
CA PRO A 39 -3.55 24.67 -20.86
C PRO A 39 -2.14 24.33 -20.35
N ASN A 40 -1.44 23.45 -21.04
CA ASN A 40 -0.09 22.98 -20.72
C ASN A 40 0.03 22.22 -19.38
N ALA A 41 -1.07 21.63 -18.90
CA ALA A 41 -1.11 20.84 -17.67
C ALA A 41 -0.93 19.34 -17.97
N GLU A 42 0.05 18.97 -18.80
CA GLU A 42 0.36 17.57 -19.12
C GLU A 42 0.75 16.76 -17.87
N TRP A 43 1.31 17.42 -16.87
CA TRP A 43 1.61 16.86 -15.56
C TRP A 43 0.37 16.47 -14.74
N LEU A 44 -0.83 16.93 -15.13
CA LEU A 44 -2.11 16.51 -14.53
C LEU A 44 -2.72 15.30 -15.25
N LEU A 45 -2.08 14.77 -16.29
CA LEU A 45 -2.56 13.60 -16.98
C LEU A 45 -2.26 12.36 -16.16
N PRO A 46 -3.24 11.46 -15.97
CA PRO A 46 -3.01 10.24 -15.22
C PRO A 46 -2.07 9.30 -15.96
N SER A 47 -1.29 8.55 -15.20
CA SER A 47 -0.37 7.54 -15.71
C SER A 47 -1.06 6.19 -15.89
N MET A 48 -0.45 5.31 -16.70
CA MET A 48 -0.90 3.94 -16.83
C MET A 48 -0.91 3.23 -15.46
N GLY A 49 -2.01 2.57 -15.14
CA GLY A 49 -2.20 1.87 -13.86
C GLY A 49 -2.72 2.75 -12.74
N GLU A 50 -2.78 4.06 -12.93
CA GLU A 50 -3.34 4.99 -11.95
C GLU A 50 -4.86 4.81 -11.82
N ASN A 51 -5.37 4.95 -10.61
CA ASN A 51 -6.80 4.98 -10.36
C ASN A 51 -7.28 6.42 -10.35
N VAL A 52 -8.44 6.66 -10.94
CA VAL A 52 -9.03 8.00 -11.05
C VAL A 52 -10.52 7.95 -10.78
N PHE A 53 -11.05 8.96 -10.12
CA PHE A 53 -12.47 9.25 -10.21
C PHE A 53 -12.73 10.01 -11.50
N ALA A 54 -13.55 9.43 -12.36
CA ALA A 54 -13.97 10.07 -13.60
C ALA A 54 -15.50 10.29 -13.60
N LEU A 55 -15.89 11.50 -13.93
CA LEU A 55 -17.25 11.81 -14.34
C LEU A 55 -17.31 11.71 -15.86
N LEU A 56 -18.00 10.67 -16.34
CA LEU A 56 -18.15 10.39 -17.76
C LEU A 56 -19.54 10.82 -18.23
N TYR A 57 -19.61 11.37 -19.41
CA TYR A 57 -20.88 11.55 -20.12
C TYR A 57 -20.76 11.11 -21.58
N ARG A 58 -21.89 10.66 -22.10
CA ARG A 58 -22.00 10.27 -23.50
C ARG A 58 -22.24 11.51 -24.34
N ALA A 59 -21.40 11.74 -25.32
CA ALA A 59 -21.51 12.80 -26.28
C ALA A 59 -21.63 12.22 -27.69
N GLU A 60 -22.05 13.02 -28.65
CA GLU A 60 -22.08 12.67 -30.05
C GLU A 60 -21.15 13.58 -30.85
N ASN A 61 -20.45 12.99 -31.81
CA ASN A 61 -19.63 13.77 -32.74
C ASN A 61 -20.50 14.39 -33.86
N ARG A 62 -19.91 15.18 -34.71
CA ARG A 62 -20.60 15.86 -35.83
C ARG A 62 -21.29 14.92 -36.84
N PHE A 63 -21.01 13.60 -36.74
CA PHE A 63 -21.63 12.56 -37.59
C PHE A 63 -22.67 11.74 -36.83
N GLY A 64 -23.05 12.17 -35.61
CA GLY A 64 -24.01 11.45 -34.77
C GLY A 64 -23.47 10.19 -34.09
N LEU A 65 -22.13 9.95 -34.16
CA LEU A 65 -21.53 8.78 -33.52
C LEU A 65 -21.27 9.06 -32.05
N PRO A 66 -21.75 8.18 -31.17
CA PRO A 66 -21.55 8.37 -29.73
C PRO A 66 -20.10 8.11 -29.32
N TYR A 67 -19.64 8.87 -28.35
CA TYR A 67 -18.36 8.67 -27.69
C TYR A 67 -18.44 9.08 -26.23
N TRP A 68 -17.53 8.55 -25.40
CA TRP A 68 -17.41 8.92 -24.01
C TRP A 68 -16.45 10.11 -23.83
N ARG A 69 -16.84 11.04 -22.99
CA ARG A 69 -16.02 12.17 -22.63
C ARG A 69 -15.90 12.28 -21.13
N VAL A 70 -14.68 12.54 -20.66
CA VAL A 70 -14.39 12.82 -19.26
C VAL A 70 -14.62 14.31 -19.02
N GLU A 71 -15.55 14.62 -18.14
CA GLU A 71 -15.80 15.99 -17.69
C GLU A 71 -14.84 16.36 -16.59
N ARG A 72 -14.59 15.47 -15.66
CA ARG A 72 -13.71 15.69 -14.52
C ARG A 72 -12.93 14.43 -14.18
N LEU A 73 -11.62 14.61 -13.96
CA LEU A 73 -10.75 13.63 -13.30
C LEU A 73 -10.40 14.14 -11.90
N ILE A 74 -10.53 13.28 -10.92
CA ILE A 74 -10.20 13.57 -9.52
C ILE A 74 -9.28 12.45 -9.05
N PRO A 75 -8.12 12.76 -8.48
CA PRO A 75 -7.32 11.76 -7.80
C PRO A 75 -8.15 11.09 -6.71
N PRO A 76 -8.17 9.76 -6.63
CA PRO A 76 -8.94 9.07 -5.61
C PRO A 76 -8.26 9.23 -4.25
N ARG A 77 -9.03 9.06 -3.18
CA ARG A 77 -8.49 8.75 -1.87
C ARG A 77 -7.95 7.31 -1.87
N VAL A 78 -7.06 6.97 -0.92
CA VAL A 78 -6.41 5.65 -0.88
C VAL A 78 -7.37 4.48 -0.90
N GLN A 79 -8.54 4.60 -0.27
CA GLN A 79 -9.57 3.57 -0.30
C GLN A 79 -10.02 3.20 -1.69
N THR A 80 -10.23 4.23 -2.52
CA THR A 80 -10.66 4.04 -3.90
C THR A 80 -9.51 3.49 -4.75
N THR A 81 -8.26 3.80 -4.39
CA THR A 81 -7.08 3.18 -4.98
C THR A 81 -7.07 1.67 -4.71
N MET A 82 -7.41 1.26 -3.49
CA MET A 82 -7.49 -0.16 -3.13
C MET A 82 -8.61 -0.90 -3.86
N GLN A 83 -9.74 -0.25 -4.16
CA GLN A 83 -10.84 -0.82 -4.94
C GLN A 83 -10.46 -1.07 -6.41
N GLY A 84 -9.57 -0.24 -6.97
CA GLY A 84 -9.06 -0.40 -8.32
C GLY A 84 -8.01 -1.48 -8.50
N ILE A 85 -7.50 -2.08 -7.42
CA ILE A 85 -6.60 -3.21 -7.51
C ILE A 85 -7.40 -4.45 -7.93
N LEU A 86 -6.96 -5.07 -9.02
CA LEU A 86 -7.56 -6.33 -9.48
C LEU A 86 -7.39 -7.38 -8.37
N ARG A 87 -8.50 -7.74 -7.73
CA ARG A 87 -8.53 -8.75 -6.67
C ARG A 87 -7.92 -10.08 -7.12
N GLU A 88 -8.05 -10.39 -8.40
CA GLU A 88 -7.47 -11.57 -9.06
C GLU A 88 -5.94 -11.64 -8.97
N ARG A 89 -5.26 -10.51 -8.79
CA ARG A 89 -3.79 -10.45 -8.63
C ARG A 89 -3.32 -10.65 -7.20
N CYS A 90 -4.24 -10.59 -6.24
CA CYS A 90 -3.94 -10.81 -4.83
C CYS A 90 -4.31 -12.24 -4.42
N PRO A 91 -3.38 -13.06 -3.95
CA PRO A 91 -3.66 -14.40 -3.47
C PRO A 91 -4.66 -14.45 -2.30
N LYS A 92 -4.77 -13.33 -1.56
CA LYS A 92 -5.66 -13.16 -0.40
C LYS A 92 -6.51 -11.89 -0.54
N PRO A 93 -7.48 -11.86 -1.46
CA PRO A 93 -8.21 -10.65 -1.82
C PRO A 93 -9.02 -10.03 -0.67
N GLU A 94 -9.37 -10.81 0.35
CA GLU A 94 -10.01 -10.34 1.58
C GLU A 94 -9.17 -9.30 2.32
N TRP A 95 -7.84 -9.40 2.24
CA TRP A 95 -6.92 -8.47 2.89
C TRP A 95 -6.82 -7.11 2.19
N ILE A 96 -7.17 -7.03 0.90
CA ILE A 96 -7.31 -5.73 0.22
C ILE A 96 -8.47 -4.94 0.83
N SER A 97 -9.59 -5.61 1.09
CA SER A 97 -10.74 -4.97 1.75
C SER A 97 -10.41 -4.56 3.20
N ALA A 98 -9.69 -5.42 3.92
CA ALA A 98 -9.21 -5.13 5.27
C ALA A 98 -8.24 -3.95 5.30
N LEU A 99 -7.31 -3.87 4.35
CA LEU A 99 -6.40 -2.73 4.19
C LEU A 99 -7.17 -1.42 3.96
N GLY A 100 -8.11 -1.41 3.01
CA GLY A 100 -8.94 -0.23 2.73
C GLY A 100 -9.72 0.21 3.97
N TYR A 101 -10.35 -0.73 4.67
CA TYR A 101 -11.10 -0.45 5.89
C TYR A 101 -10.20 0.11 7.02
N MET A 102 -9.00 -0.46 7.19
CA MET A 102 -8.04 0.00 8.18
C MET A 102 -7.59 1.45 7.88
N ILE A 103 -7.26 1.75 6.62
CA ILE A 103 -6.89 3.10 6.21
C ILE A 103 -8.02 4.09 6.51
N ASP A 104 -9.26 3.75 6.17
CA ASP A 104 -10.45 4.56 6.41
C ASP A 104 -10.68 4.91 7.87
N ARG A 105 -10.53 3.91 8.71
CA ARG A 105 -10.88 4.03 10.12
C ARG A 105 -9.77 4.59 10.97
N SER A 106 -8.52 4.40 10.53
CA SER A 106 -7.38 4.64 11.40
C SER A 106 -6.49 5.80 10.96
N ILE A 107 -6.57 6.25 9.70
CA ILE A 107 -5.73 7.34 9.19
C ILE A 107 -6.61 8.54 8.85
N HIS A 108 -6.39 9.66 9.54
CA HIS A 108 -7.22 10.86 9.42
C HIS A 108 -6.54 11.98 8.62
N SER A 109 -5.20 12.01 8.60
CA SER A 109 -4.44 13.01 7.85
C SER A 109 -4.51 12.76 6.34
N GLU A 110 -5.05 13.72 5.59
CA GLU A 110 -5.10 13.69 4.12
C GLU A 110 -3.70 13.61 3.51
N THR A 111 -2.69 14.24 4.12
CA THR A 111 -1.30 14.19 3.66
C THR A 111 -0.73 12.79 3.80
N VAL A 112 -0.99 12.11 4.93
CA VAL A 112 -0.55 10.73 5.17
C VAL A 112 -1.26 9.75 4.22
N VAL A 113 -2.55 9.99 3.94
CA VAL A 113 -3.31 9.24 2.93
C VAL A 113 -2.69 9.45 1.53
N GLY A 114 -2.36 10.69 1.17
CA GLY A 114 -1.69 11.01 -0.10
C GLY A 114 -0.31 10.35 -0.23
N PHE A 115 0.44 10.28 0.87
CA PHE A 115 1.72 9.55 0.91
C PHE A 115 1.53 8.06 0.59
N LEU A 116 0.54 7.39 1.21
CA LEU A 116 0.22 6.00 0.88
C LEU A 116 -0.20 5.82 -0.59
N GLN A 117 -0.96 6.78 -1.14
CA GLN A 117 -1.31 6.76 -2.57
C GLN A 117 -0.07 6.78 -3.45
N SER A 118 0.91 7.64 -3.12
CA SER A 118 2.15 7.75 -3.91
C SER A 118 2.95 6.44 -3.96
N ILE A 119 2.86 5.63 -2.91
CA ILE A 119 3.49 4.31 -2.83
C ILE A 119 2.66 3.26 -3.58
N PHE A 120 1.36 3.17 -3.28
CA PHE A 120 0.51 2.10 -3.79
C PHE A 120 0.11 2.28 -5.26
N ASN A 121 0.26 3.47 -5.83
CA ASN A 121 0.15 3.69 -7.27
C ASN A 121 1.37 3.18 -8.05
N GLN A 122 2.49 2.91 -7.40
CA GLN A 122 3.64 2.29 -8.03
C GLN A 122 3.43 0.78 -8.12
N ARG A 123 3.18 0.31 -9.34
CA ARG A 123 2.87 -1.10 -9.60
C ARG A 123 3.99 -2.04 -9.15
N GLU A 124 5.23 -1.64 -9.34
CA GLU A 124 6.45 -2.36 -8.95
C GLU A 124 6.58 -2.54 -7.44
N ILE A 125 5.94 -1.69 -6.64
CA ILE A 125 5.83 -1.82 -5.19
C ILE A 125 4.59 -2.63 -4.82
N MET A 126 3.45 -2.26 -5.38
CA MET A 126 2.16 -2.80 -4.99
C MET A 126 1.99 -4.28 -5.34
N GLU A 127 2.35 -4.70 -6.56
CA GLU A 127 2.19 -6.11 -6.94
C GLU A 127 2.99 -7.08 -6.06
N PRO A 128 4.30 -6.86 -5.79
CA PRO A 128 5.03 -7.70 -4.87
C PRO A 128 4.48 -7.65 -3.44
N PHE A 129 4.09 -6.47 -2.94
CA PHE A 129 3.50 -6.31 -1.62
C PHE A 129 2.23 -7.16 -1.43
N LEU A 130 1.40 -7.25 -2.47
CA LEU A 130 0.20 -8.09 -2.46
C LEU A 130 0.48 -9.59 -2.55
N ARG A 131 1.61 -9.99 -3.15
CA ARG A 131 1.84 -11.38 -3.55
C ARG A 131 2.87 -12.11 -2.70
N PHE A 132 3.80 -11.41 -2.09
CA PHE A 132 4.88 -12.04 -1.35
C PHE A 132 4.43 -12.55 0.02
N GLY A 133 5.16 -13.55 0.53
CA GLY A 133 5.10 -13.94 1.92
C GLY A 133 5.86 -12.95 2.80
N ALA A 134 5.51 -12.86 4.07
CA ALA A 134 6.23 -12.02 5.04
C ALA A 134 7.57 -12.64 5.45
N SER A 135 7.75 -13.94 5.27
CA SER A 135 8.97 -14.69 5.64
C SER A 135 9.18 -15.83 4.65
N SER A 136 10.42 -16.31 4.55
CA SER A 136 10.74 -17.45 3.70
C SER A 136 10.30 -18.79 4.31
N TYR A 137 10.29 -18.92 5.65
CA TYR A 137 10.09 -20.23 6.31
C TYR A 137 9.35 -20.19 7.65
N VAL A 138 9.23 -19.03 8.31
CA VAL A 138 8.86 -18.97 9.74
C VAL A 138 7.40 -18.57 9.95
N HIS A 139 6.96 -17.45 9.42
CA HIS A 139 5.61 -16.91 9.61
C HIS A 139 5.10 -16.27 8.33
N HIS A 140 3.80 -16.34 8.07
CA HIS A 140 3.16 -15.77 6.88
C HIS A 140 3.95 -15.99 5.59
N CYS A 141 4.52 -17.20 5.38
CA CYS A 141 5.36 -17.52 4.22
C CYS A 141 4.55 -17.83 2.96
N GLU A 142 3.24 -17.99 3.07
CA GLU A 142 2.35 -18.22 1.94
C GLU A 142 2.19 -16.96 1.08
N PRO A 143 1.84 -17.11 -0.21
CA PRO A 143 1.53 -15.98 -1.07
C PRO A 143 0.47 -15.04 -0.47
N GLY A 144 0.73 -13.72 -0.48
CA GLY A 144 -0.12 -12.72 0.17
C GLY A 144 0.07 -12.61 1.69
N GLY A 145 1.02 -13.36 2.24
CA GLY A 145 1.33 -13.33 3.67
C GLY A 145 1.87 -11.98 4.13
N LEU A 146 2.64 -11.28 3.29
CA LEU A 146 3.17 -9.95 3.60
C LEU A 146 2.05 -8.93 3.82
N LEU A 147 1.09 -8.86 2.91
CA LEU A 147 -0.09 -7.99 3.08
C LEU A 147 -0.87 -8.34 4.35
N ALA A 148 -1.16 -9.63 4.57
CA ALA A 148 -1.93 -10.07 5.74
C ALA A 148 -1.23 -9.71 7.06
N HIS A 149 0.08 -9.96 7.16
CA HIS A 149 0.91 -9.60 8.31
C HIS A 149 0.90 -8.09 8.56
N SER A 150 1.21 -7.30 7.53
CA SER A 150 1.27 -5.84 7.61
C SER A 150 -0.04 -5.20 8.04
N VAL A 151 -1.18 -5.66 7.50
CA VAL A 151 -2.51 -5.14 7.87
C VAL A 151 -2.87 -5.52 9.31
N LYS A 152 -2.65 -6.78 9.73
CA LYS A 152 -2.91 -7.20 11.12
C LYS A 152 -2.10 -6.37 12.12
N ALA A 153 -0.80 -6.18 11.83
CA ALA A 153 0.09 -5.41 12.68
C ALA A 153 -0.33 -3.93 12.77
N ALA A 154 -0.69 -3.32 11.64
CA ALA A 154 -1.18 -1.94 11.60
C ALA A 154 -2.50 -1.76 12.36
N VAL A 155 -3.44 -2.71 12.25
CA VAL A 155 -4.71 -2.70 13.02
C VAL A 155 -4.43 -2.78 14.52
N LEU A 156 -3.55 -3.67 14.96
CA LEU A 156 -3.21 -3.78 16.38
C LEU A 156 -2.53 -2.50 16.91
N LEU A 157 -1.59 -1.92 16.14
CA LEU A 157 -0.96 -0.66 16.52
C LEU A 157 -1.99 0.47 16.59
N ALA A 158 -2.95 0.54 15.66
CA ALA A 158 -4.01 1.53 15.66
C ALA A 158 -4.86 1.45 16.94
N GLN A 159 -5.18 0.24 17.41
CA GLN A 159 -5.91 0.02 18.68
C GLN A 159 -5.10 0.49 19.91
N ILE A 160 -3.79 0.23 19.93
CA ILE A 160 -2.90 0.69 21.00
C ILE A 160 -2.80 2.22 21.00
N ALA A 161 -2.83 2.82 19.82
CA ALA A 161 -2.62 4.25 19.61
C ALA A 161 -3.86 5.11 19.86
N ASP A 162 -5.02 4.54 20.11
CA ASP A 162 -6.29 5.28 20.26
C ASP A 162 -6.28 6.27 21.45
N GLU A 163 -5.52 6.00 22.50
CA GLU A 163 -5.45 6.85 23.69
C GLU A 163 -4.22 7.79 23.73
N ALA A 164 -3.34 7.72 22.75
CA ALA A 164 -2.05 8.39 22.83
C ALA A 164 -1.86 9.45 21.75
N THR A 165 -1.30 10.60 22.17
CA THR A 165 -0.46 11.46 21.31
C THR A 165 -1.13 12.33 20.24
N SER A 166 -0.30 13.08 19.57
CA SER A 166 -0.62 13.86 18.38
C SER A 166 -1.27 12.97 17.31
N PRO A 167 -2.44 13.33 16.78
CA PRO A 167 -3.09 12.57 15.71
C PRO A 167 -2.18 12.31 14.49
N LEU A 168 -1.30 13.26 14.17
CA LEU A 168 -0.38 13.13 13.05
C LEU A 168 0.71 12.09 13.31
N GLU A 169 1.29 12.07 14.52
CA GLU A 169 2.26 11.04 14.92
C GLU A 169 1.64 9.65 14.90
N ARG A 170 0.39 9.55 15.38
CA ARG A 170 -0.40 8.33 15.35
C ARG A 170 -0.54 7.80 13.91
N ASP A 171 -1.02 8.63 13.00
CA ASP A 171 -1.22 8.26 11.61
C ASP A 171 0.10 7.83 10.94
N CYS A 172 1.19 8.57 11.19
CA CYS A 172 2.53 8.23 10.68
C CYS A 172 3.03 6.90 11.24
N CYS A 173 2.83 6.61 12.55
CA CYS A 173 3.24 5.34 13.14
C CYS A 173 2.42 4.16 12.61
N ILE A 174 1.10 4.33 12.37
CA ILE A 174 0.26 3.30 11.77
C ILE A 174 0.74 2.99 10.34
N VAL A 175 1.06 4.00 9.55
CA VAL A 175 1.63 3.82 8.20
C VAL A 175 3.02 3.20 8.26
N GLY A 176 3.86 3.62 9.19
CA GLY A 176 5.14 2.98 9.45
C GLY A 176 4.99 1.49 9.75
N MET A 177 4.04 1.13 10.62
CA MET A 177 3.74 -0.28 10.92
C MET A 177 3.20 -1.02 9.70
N LEU A 178 2.33 -0.41 8.89
CA LEU A 178 1.82 -1.03 7.66
C LEU A 178 2.95 -1.34 6.67
N LEU A 179 3.97 -0.50 6.60
CA LEU A 179 5.04 -0.59 5.62
C LEU A 179 6.39 -1.08 6.21
N HIS A 180 6.42 -1.51 7.49
CA HIS A 180 7.66 -1.87 8.18
C HIS A 180 8.45 -2.98 7.47
N ASP A 181 7.78 -3.85 6.79
CA ASP A 181 8.33 -4.98 6.05
C ASP A 181 8.40 -4.78 4.53
N ILE A 182 8.14 -3.56 4.04
CA ILE A 182 8.12 -3.27 2.60
C ILE A 182 9.48 -3.58 1.93
N GLY A 183 10.57 -3.52 2.67
CA GLY A 183 11.89 -3.91 2.18
C GLY A 183 11.97 -5.35 1.68
N LYS A 184 11.06 -6.24 2.10
CA LYS A 184 11.00 -7.64 1.65
C LYS A 184 10.63 -7.80 0.18
N ILE A 185 10.10 -6.75 -0.47
CA ILE A 185 9.84 -6.76 -1.92
C ILE A 185 11.08 -6.44 -2.76
N ALA A 186 12.17 -5.99 -2.16
CA ALA A 186 13.39 -5.55 -2.86
C ALA A 186 14.02 -6.57 -3.82
N PRO A 187 13.88 -7.91 -3.65
CA PRO A 187 14.35 -8.88 -4.64
C PRO A 187 13.80 -8.65 -6.05
N VAL A 188 12.65 -7.96 -6.18
CA VAL A 188 12.08 -7.57 -7.49
C VAL A 188 12.89 -6.47 -8.17
N PHE A 189 13.53 -5.60 -7.39
CA PHE A 189 14.34 -4.48 -7.89
C PHE A 189 15.81 -4.84 -8.11
N SER A 190 16.27 -5.97 -7.54
CA SER A 190 17.65 -6.41 -7.64
C SER A 190 17.74 -7.77 -8.31
N ARG A 191 18.50 -7.86 -9.41
CA ARG A 191 18.86 -9.15 -10.04
C ARG A 191 19.99 -9.87 -9.31
N THR A 192 20.52 -9.34 -8.22
CA THR A 192 21.62 -9.92 -7.46
C THR A 192 21.09 -10.63 -6.22
N GLU A 193 21.49 -11.88 -6.04
CA GLU A 193 21.23 -12.69 -4.83
C GLU A 193 21.83 -12.10 -3.53
N LEU A 194 22.54 -10.97 -3.62
CA LEU A 194 23.24 -10.31 -2.53
C LEU A 194 22.30 -9.65 -1.50
N LEU A 195 21.04 -9.34 -1.88
CA LEU A 195 20.07 -8.74 -0.98
C LEU A 195 19.23 -9.85 -0.31
N ARG A 196 19.77 -10.41 0.77
CA ARG A 196 19.06 -11.40 1.59
C ARG A 196 18.04 -10.73 2.51
N SER A 197 17.08 -11.51 2.95
CA SER A 197 15.96 -11.06 3.83
C SER A 197 16.40 -10.39 5.15
N LYS A 198 17.67 -10.46 5.52
CA LYS A 198 18.22 -9.79 6.71
C LYS A 198 18.49 -8.30 6.51
N ASP A 199 18.57 -7.85 5.26
CA ASP A 199 18.90 -6.46 4.91
C ASP A 199 17.64 -5.62 4.64
N HIS A 200 16.45 -6.17 4.89
CA HIS A 200 15.20 -5.49 4.58
C HIS A 200 15.02 -4.11 5.26
N PRO A 201 15.55 -3.83 6.47
CA PRO A 201 15.48 -2.47 7.00
C PRO A 201 16.21 -1.44 6.13
N PHE A 202 17.40 -1.76 5.63
CA PHE A 202 18.13 -0.89 4.69
C PHE A 202 17.40 -0.71 3.36
N LEU A 203 16.69 -1.73 2.91
CA LEU A 203 15.93 -1.71 1.67
C LEU A 203 14.66 -0.85 1.75
N ILE A 204 14.15 -0.59 2.96
CA ILE A 204 13.06 0.35 3.19
C ILE A 204 13.47 1.75 2.73
N ASP A 205 14.64 2.23 3.13
CA ASP A 205 15.15 3.55 2.75
C ASP A 205 15.23 3.70 1.22
N MET A 206 15.67 2.65 0.52
CA MET A 206 15.77 2.65 -0.94
C MET A 206 14.38 2.77 -1.61
N ILE A 207 13.39 2.02 -1.12
CA ILE A 207 12.03 2.02 -1.68
C ILE A 207 11.31 3.32 -1.32
N MET A 208 11.51 3.83 -0.10
CA MET A 208 10.82 5.01 0.43
C MET A 208 11.46 6.33 0.04
N SER A 209 12.69 6.36 -0.49
CA SER A 209 13.43 7.58 -0.81
C SER A 209 12.62 8.55 -1.69
N TYR A 210 12.05 8.08 -2.78
CA TYR A 210 11.28 8.92 -3.69
C TYR A 210 9.92 9.38 -3.10
N PRO A 211 9.08 8.49 -2.52
CA PRO A 211 7.86 8.92 -1.83
C PRO A 211 8.11 9.92 -0.70
N LEU A 212 9.17 9.73 0.09
CA LEU A 212 9.53 10.65 1.16
C LEU A 212 9.99 12.01 0.64
N GLU A 213 10.73 12.06 -0.47
CA GLU A 213 11.13 13.33 -1.08
C GLU A 213 9.92 14.12 -1.61
N ILE A 214 8.93 13.45 -2.20
CA ILE A 214 7.67 14.09 -2.58
C ILE A 214 6.96 14.64 -1.33
N LEU A 215 6.86 13.83 -0.27
CA LEU A 215 6.23 14.27 0.97
C LEU A 215 6.94 15.49 1.56
N ARG A 216 8.27 15.54 1.52
CA ARG A 216 9.07 16.67 2.00
C ARG A 216 8.73 17.98 1.26
N MET A 217 8.48 17.90 -0.05
CA MET A 217 8.11 19.07 -0.86
C MET A 217 6.68 19.53 -0.61
N VAL A 218 5.79 18.63 -0.20
CA VAL A 218 4.36 18.93 -0.01
C VAL A 218 4.05 19.33 1.42
N ASP A 219 4.62 18.63 2.40
CA ASP A 219 4.33 18.82 3.83
C ASP A 219 5.55 18.41 4.67
N GLN A 220 6.42 19.36 4.94
CA GLN A 220 7.65 19.13 5.69
C GLN A 220 7.39 18.61 7.12
N PRO A 221 6.44 19.11 7.91
CA PRO A 221 6.14 18.56 9.23
C PRO A 221 5.76 17.08 9.21
N THR A 222 4.90 16.67 8.29
CA THR A 222 4.53 15.25 8.11
C THR A 222 5.73 14.42 7.66
N TRP A 223 6.57 14.97 6.78
CA TRP A 223 7.80 14.31 6.35
C TRP A 223 8.77 14.07 7.50
N GLU A 224 8.99 15.04 8.38
CA GLU A 224 9.89 14.92 9.52
C GLU A 224 9.48 13.75 10.44
N ILE A 225 8.20 13.63 10.73
CA ILE A 225 7.65 12.53 11.54
C ILE A 225 7.80 11.20 10.78
N MET A 226 7.38 11.14 9.54
CA MET A 226 7.41 9.91 8.72
C MET A 226 8.85 9.41 8.50
N HIS A 227 9.78 10.32 8.20
CA HIS A 227 11.20 10.03 8.05
C HIS A 227 11.79 9.49 9.36
N TYR A 228 11.43 10.09 10.50
CA TYR A 228 11.84 9.57 11.81
C TYR A 228 11.28 8.17 12.07
N VAL A 229 10.00 7.92 11.80
CA VAL A 229 9.37 6.60 12.00
C VAL A 229 10.09 5.54 11.17
N PHE A 230 10.33 5.79 9.87
CA PHE A 230 11.09 4.84 9.04
C PHE A 230 12.54 4.68 9.49
N GLY A 231 13.17 5.74 9.97
CA GLY A 231 14.51 5.67 10.55
C GLY A 231 14.58 4.79 11.81
N VAL A 232 13.55 4.81 12.66
CA VAL A 232 13.43 3.88 13.80
C VAL A 232 13.25 2.44 13.33
N ILE A 233 12.39 2.22 12.33
CA ILE A 233 12.16 0.88 11.75
C ILE A 233 13.44 0.33 11.12
N ALA A 234 14.19 1.16 10.40
CA ALA A 234 15.47 0.80 9.79
C ALA A 234 16.62 0.63 10.82
N GLY A 235 16.41 1.03 12.07
CA GLY A 235 17.42 0.98 13.12
C GLY A 235 18.43 2.13 13.08
N ASN A 236 18.16 3.18 12.30
CA ASN A 236 19.03 4.37 12.18
C ASN A 236 18.81 5.38 13.32
N TYR A 237 17.63 5.34 13.96
CA TYR A 237 17.26 6.20 15.07
C TYR A 237 16.78 5.39 16.27
N ASP A 238 16.95 5.96 17.47
CA ASP A 238 16.31 5.45 18.68
C ASP A 238 14.78 5.77 18.66
N ASP A 239 14.03 5.10 19.51
CA ASP A 239 12.56 5.22 19.62
C ASP A 239 12.10 6.21 20.71
N SER A 240 12.98 7.16 21.11
CA SER A 240 12.72 8.04 22.26
C SER A 240 11.80 9.22 21.95
N ARG A 241 11.84 9.75 20.72
CA ARG A 241 11.15 11.00 20.35
C ARG A 241 9.65 10.82 20.19
N ILE A 242 9.24 9.69 19.63
CA ILE A 242 7.82 9.34 19.43
C ILE A 242 7.57 8.04 20.19
N PRO A 243 6.99 8.08 21.40
CA PRO A 243 6.83 6.89 22.24
C PRO A 243 6.10 5.74 21.55
N LEU A 244 5.18 6.03 20.64
CA LEU A 244 4.42 5.03 19.90
C LEU A 244 5.31 4.14 19.00
N THR A 245 6.47 4.64 18.54
CA THR A 245 7.41 3.84 17.72
C THR A 245 7.96 2.61 18.45
N LYS A 246 7.99 2.62 19.80
CA LYS A 246 8.38 1.46 20.62
C LYS A 246 7.50 0.25 20.37
N PHE A 247 6.23 0.49 20.09
CA PHE A 247 5.27 -0.59 19.86
C PHE A 247 5.42 -1.22 18.47
N ILE A 248 6.04 -0.55 17.50
CA ILE A 248 6.20 -1.11 16.14
C ILE A 248 6.95 -2.45 16.19
N ARG A 249 8.11 -2.49 16.83
CA ARG A 249 8.89 -3.74 16.99
C ARG A 249 8.17 -4.77 17.86
N THR A 250 7.50 -4.32 18.92
CA THR A 250 6.78 -5.21 19.85
C THR A 250 5.60 -5.88 19.15
N VAL A 251 4.84 -5.14 18.37
CA VAL A 251 3.68 -5.63 17.60
C VAL A 251 4.14 -6.61 16.51
N ASP A 252 5.22 -6.29 15.80
CA ASP A 252 5.80 -7.20 14.80
C ASP A 252 6.21 -8.54 15.43
N GLN A 253 6.97 -8.50 16.53
CA GLN A 253 7.40 -9.70 17.25
C GLN A 253 6.21 -10.50 17.79
N TYR A 254 5.18 -9.85 18.31
CA TYR A 254 3.98 -10.51 18.78
C TYR A 254 3.28 -11.27 17.64
N HIS A 255 3.06 -10.63 16.50
CA HIS A 255 2.41 -11.30 15.36
C HIS A 255 3.25 -12.44 14.79
N ALA A 256 4.55 -12.28 14.71
CA ALA A 256 5.44 -13.34 14.28
C ALA A 256 5.39 -14.57 15.22
N ALA A 257 5.38 -14.32 16.54
CA ALA A 257 5.28 -15.38 17.55
C ALA A 257 3.91 -16.08 17.52
N GLU A 258 2.81 -15.33 17.39
CA GLU A 258 1.46 -15.88 17.35
C GLU A 258 1.19 -16.71 16.08
N ASP A 259 1.70 -16.29 14.92
CA ASP A 259 1.61 -17.08 13.70
C ASP A 259 2.43 -18.38 13.81
N ALA A 260 3.65 -18.30 14.35
CA ALA A 260 4.48 -19.48 14.59
C ALA A 260 3.79 -20.48 15.53
N ARG A 261 3.20 -19.98 16.63
CA ARG A 261 2.41 -20.79 17.57
C ARG A 261 1.23 -21.49 16.88
N THR A 262 0.43 -20.71 16.14
CA THR A 262 -0.76 -21.24 15.43
C THR A 262 -0.39 -22.36 14.46
N ARG A 263 0.71 -22.23 13.72
CA ARG A 263 1.18 -23.28 12.81
C ARG A 263 1.58 -24.54 13.54
N VAL A 264 2.41 -24.39 14.57
CA VAL A 264 2.88 -25.56 15.36
C VAL A 264 1.72 -26.28 16.02
N CYS A 265 0.71 -25.56 16.52
CA CYS A 265 -0.48 -26.17 17.12
C CYS A 265 -1.40 -26.84 16.09
N ASN A 266 -1.53 -26.26 14.88
CA ASN A 266 -2.35 -26.84 13.80
C ASN A 266 -1.75 -28.09 13.17
N ASP A 267 -0.42 -28.15 13.03
CA ASP A 267 0.29 -29.30 12.47
C ASP A 267 0.20 -30.55 13.36
N ARG A 268 -0.10 -30.36 14.65
CA ARG A 268 -0.17 -31.48 15.65
C ARG A 268 -1.57 -31.60 16.24
N ARG A 269 -2.54 -31.97 15.43
CA ARG A 269 -3.97 -32.09 15.77
C ARG A 269 -4.35 -33.18 16.79
N SER A 270 -3.44 -33.75 17.60
CA SER A 270 -3.83 -34.75 18.56
C SER A 270 -2.93 -34.75 19.80
N GLY A 271 -3.37 -34.10 20.86
CA GLY A 271 -2.78 -34.26 22.20
C GLY A 271 -3.11 -33.11 23.15
N THR A 272 -3.60 -33.47 24.32
CA THR A 272 -3.69 -32.59 25.50
C THR A 272 -2.27 -32.40 26.04
N GLY A 273 -1.57 -31.35 25.63
CA GLY A 273 -0.23 -31.07 26.16
C GLY A 273 0.52 -30.01 25.36
N CYS A 274 1.63 -29.52 25.91
CA CYS A 274 2.50 -28.57 25.22
C CYS A 274 3.03 -29.13 23.91
N VAL A 275 3.11 -28.32 22.89
CA VAL A 275 3.64 -28.65 21.57
C VAL A 275 5.02 -28.03 21.41
N THR A 276 6.01 -28.82 21.00
CA THR A 276 7.37 -28.35 20.77
C THR A 276 7.60 -28.14 19.26
N SER A 277 8.08 -26.95 18.86
CA SER A 277 8.48 -26.65 17.48
C SER A 277 9.72 -27.46 17.06
N SER A 278 10.04 -27.47 15.78
CA SER A 278 11.29 -28.02 15.25
C SER A 278 12.55 -27.29 15.76
N THR A 279 12.39 -26.05 16.26
CA THR A 279 13.45 -25.24 16.86
C THR A 279 13.55 -25.41 18.38
N GLY A 280 12.77 -26.34 18.99
CA GLY A 280 12.77 -26.62 20.43
C GLY A 280 11.91 -25.67 21.28
N GLN A 281 11.21 -24.74 20.69
CA GLN A 281 10.29 -23.84 21.40
C GLN A 281 9.01 -24.59 21.80
N VAL A 282 8.56 -24.42 23.06
CA VAL A 282 7.40 -25.10 23.63
C VAL A 282 6.22 -24.12 23.62
N TYR A 283 5.08 -24.54 23.10
CA TYR A 283 3.84 -23.78 23.04
C TYR A 283 2.71 -24.48 23.78
N PHE A 284 1.86 -23.70 24.44
CA PHE A 284 0.59 -24.19 24.95
C PHE A 284 -0.43 -24.27 23.82
N PRO A 285 -1.21 -25.36 23.71
CA PRO A 285 -2.26 -25.45 22.71
C PRO A 285 -3.33 -24.36 22.95
N THR A 286 -3.89 -23.84 21.87
CA THR A 286 -5.00 -22.87 21.87
C THR A 286 -6.32 -23.60 21.96
#